data_7b70382da517677e2f9067964fca8377
#
_entry.id   7b70382da517677e2f9067964fca8377
#
_cell.length_a   1.000
_cell.length_b   1.000
_cell.length_c   1.000
_cell.angle_alpha   90.00
_cell.angle_beta   90.00
_cell.angle_gamma   90.00
#
_symmetry.space_group_name_H-M   'P 1'
#
loop_
_entity.id
_entity.type
_entity.pdbx_description
1 polymer ?
#
loop_
_entity_poly.entity_id
_entity_poly.type
_entity_poly.pdbx_seq_one_letter_code
_entity_poly.pdbx_strand_id
1 'polypeptide(L)'
;MTPAGAGPRVALLDYDMSNLRSAGKALERLGARVEVCREPGEARDADAVVLPGVGRFGAAMERLDERGFTGMLRDRASSGTHVLGICLGLQLLLDESEESPGVAGLGLIPGHVERLRTSAKVPHIGWSEVHWREGAALGPVSGGPADRTYYFVHSYACVLADPDDVLGTAEHGAGFTAAVGRGGVCGVQFHPEKSSAAGLALLDRWLAGVQAGQAVAS
;
A
#
# COMPACT_ATOMS: atom_id res chain seq x y z
N MET A 1 -11.17 -21.80 18.33
CA MET A 1 -10.81 -20.56 19.04
C MET A 1 -9.30 -20.47 19.01
N THR A 2 -8.75 -19.63 18.15
CA THR A 2 -7.31 -19.35 18.11
C THR A 2 -6.95 -18.57 19.39
N PRO A 3 -5.86 -18.89 20.09
CA PRO A 3 -5.51 -18.20 21.32
C PRO A 3 -5.31 -16.70 21.07
N ALA A 4 -5.79 -15.87 21.99
CA ALA A 4 -5.56 -14.44 22.00
C ALA A 4 -4.05 -14.19 22.02
N GLY A 5 -3.51 -13.58 20.95
CA GLY A 5 -2.07 -13.34 20.76
C GLY A 5 -1.46 -13.97 19.50
N ALA A 6 -2.25 -14.65 18.67
CA ALA A 6 -1.80 -15.42 17.51
C ALA A 6 -1.92 -14.68 16.16
N GLY A 7 -2.23 -13.36 16.14
CA GLY A 7 -2.26 -12.58 14.91
C GLY A 7 -0.86 -12.36 14.34
N PRO A 8 -0.74 -12.06 13.02
CA PRO A 8 0.55 -11.87 12.37
C PRO A 8 1.29 -10.67 12.97
N ARG A 9 2.63 -10.76 13.02
CA ARG A 9 3.50 -9.64 13.37
C ARG A 9 3.66 -8.74 12.16
N VAL A 10 3.24 -7.49 12.29
CA VAL A 10 3.29 -6.49 11.23
C VAL A 10 4.26 -5.38 11.60
N ALA A 11 5.34 -5.24 10.84
CA ALA A 11 6.25 -4.11 10.94
C ALA A 11 5.62 -2.90 10.25
N LEU A 12 5.32 -1.86 11.00
CA LEU A 12 4.85 -0.58 10.50
C LEU A 12 6.02 0.40 10.46
N LEU A 13 6.48 0.76 9.26
CA LEU A 13 7.71 1.54 9.11
C LEU A 13 7.52 3.02 9.47
N ASP A 14 8.38 3.50 10.38
CA ASP A 14 8.48 4.91 10.78
C ASP A 14 9.77 5.53 10.23
N TYR A 15 9.63 6.22 9.11
CA TYR A 15 10.72 6.97 8.48
C TYR A 15 10.44 8.49 8.47
N ASP A 16 9.71 8.98 9.47
CA ASP A 16 9.34 10.38 9.72
C ASP A 16 8.35 11.00 8.71
N MET A 17 7.78 10.21 7.79
CA MET A 17 6.86 10.70 6.74
C MET A 17 5.57 9.90 6.66
N SER A 18 4.96 9.56 7.82
CA SER A 18 3.78 8.70 7.81
C SER A 18 2.78 8.99 8.94
N ASN A 19 1.50 8.68 8.67
CA ASN A 19 0.45 8.72 9.69
C ASN A 19 0.29 7.34 10.34
N LEU A 20 1.26 6.97 11.18
CA LEU A 20 1.37 5.63 11.78
C LEU A 20 0.18 5.28 12.68
N ARG A 21 -0.32 6.26 13.44
CA ARG A 21 -1.31 5.99 14.49
C ARG A 21 -2.61 5.38 13.92
N SER A 22 -3.09 5.92 12.80
CA SER A 22 -4.34 5.45 12.19
C SER A 22 -4.18 4.07 11.55
N ALA A 23 -3.08 3.84 10.81
CA ALA A 23 -2.77 2.56 10.20
C ALA A 23 -2.55 1.48 11.27
N GLY A 24 -1.73 1.76 12.30
CA GLY A 24 -1.48 0.83 13.40
C GLY A 24 -2.75 0.43 14.11
N LYS A 25 -3.59 1.38 14.53
CA LYS A 25 -4.87 1.08 15.19
C LYS A 25 -5.83 0.26 14.34
N ALA A 26 -5.86 0.49 13.02
CA ALA A 26 -6.70 -0.28 12.12
C ALA A 26 -6.25 -1.75 12.07
N LEU A 27 -4.95 -2.00 11.96
CA LEU A 27 -4.37 -3.35 11.96
C LEU A 27 -4.51 -4.06 13.32
N GLU A 28 -4.25 -3.36 14.43
CA GLU A 28 -4.44 -3.88 15.78
C GLU A 28 -5.90 -4.31 16.05
N ARG A 29 -6.86 -3.50 15.58
CA ARG A 29 -8.28 -3.80 15.69
C ARG A 29 -8.66 -5.11 14.97
N LEU A 30 -7.93 -5.46 13.92
CA LEU A 30 -8.08 -6.70 13.14
C LEU A 30 -7.26 -7.87 13.71
N GLY A 31 -6.62 -7.69 14.87
CA GLY A 31 -5.89 -8.74 15.58
C GLY A 31 -4.42 -8.88 15.22
N ALA A 32 -3.86 -8.00 14.38
CA ALA A 32 -2.44 -8.00 14.12
C ALA A 32 -1.62 -7.49 15.33
N ARG A 33 -0.41 -8.01 15.49
CA ARG A 33 0.58 -7.48 16.43
C ARG A 33 1.44 -6.46 15.68
N VAL A 34 1.14 -5.18 15.87
CA VAL A 34 1.81 -4.10 15.16
C VAL A 34 3.02 -3.61 15.95
N GLU A 35 4.17 -3.60 15.30
CA GLU A 35 5.42 -3.05 15.82
C GLU A 35 5.83 -1.87 14.94
N VAL A 36 5.93 -0.67 15.56
CA VAL A 36 6.42 0.52 14.85
C VAL A 36 7.94 0.43 14.79
N CYS A 37 8.48 0.31 13.59
CA CYS A 37 9.89 0.09 13.33
C CYS A 37 10.57 1.37 12.84
N ARG A 38 11.60 1.83 13.54
CA ARG A 38 12.43 2.99 13.20
C ARG A 38 13.79 2.60 12.62
N GLU A 39 14.14 1.33 12.78
CA GLU A 39 15.37 0.75 12.26
C GLU A 39 15.07 -0.58 11.55
N PRO A 40 15.83 -0.93 10.49
CA PRO A 40 15.59 -2.15 9.71
C PRO A 40 15.62 -3.44 10.52
N GLY A 41 16.45 -3.49 11.57
CA GLY A 41 16.60 -4.65 12.45
C GLY A 41 15.32 -5.01 13.19
N GLU A 42 14.46 -4.04 13.49
CA GLU A 42 13.20 -4.24 14.21
C GLU A 42 12.14 -4.96 13.34
N ALA A 43 12.24 -4.83 12.00
CA ALA A 43 11.35 -5.49 11.06
C ALA A 43 11.77 -6.92 10.69
N ARG A 44 12.90 -7.43 11.23
CA ARG A 44 13.53 -8.69 10.77
C ARG A 44 12.59 -9.90 10.88
N ASP A 45 11.91 -10.02 12.01
CA ASP A 45 11.08 -11.18 12.33
C ASP A 45 9.57 -10.94 12.09
N ALA A 46 9.22 -9.86 11.38
CA ALA A 46 7.84 -9.56 11.06
C ALA A 46 7.32 -10.51 9.96
N ASP A 47 6.06 -10.94 10.04
CA ASP A 47 5.40 -11.75 9.02
C ASP A 47 5.05 -10.89 7.79
N ALA A 48 4.85 -9.58 8.00
CA ALA A 48 4.55 -8.63 6.94
C ALA A 48 5.07 -7.22 7.27
N VAL A 49 5.21 -6.40 6.23
CA VAL A 49 5.65 -5.01 6.33
C VAL A 49 4.60 -4.07 5.77
N VAL A 50 4.27 -3.00 6.48
CA VAL A 50 3.45 -1.90 5.98
C VAL A 50 4.33 -0.67 5.80
N LEU A 51 4.32 -0.13 4.59
CA LEU A 51 4.97 1.10 4.18
C LEU A 51 3.92 2.20 3.98
N PRO A 52 3.53 2.93 5.03
CA PRO A 52 2.67 4.09 4.87
C PRO A 52 3.50 5.27 4.37
N GLY A 53 2.88 6.24 3.71
CA GLY A 53 3.60 7.44 3.33
C GLY A 53 2.68 8.62 3.05
N VAL A 54 3.19 9.82 3.38
CA VAL A 54 2.60 11.11 3.02
C VAL A 54 3.70 12.08 2.62
N GLY A 55 3.38 13.07 1.79
CA GLY A 55 4.36 14.07 1.35
C GLY A 55 4.86 13.82 -0.06
N ARG A 56 6.17 14.04 -0.31
CA ARG A 56 6.78 14.00 -1.66
C ARG A 56 7.64 12.77 -1.85
N PHE A 57 7.60 12.20 -3.05
CA PHE A 57 8.31 10.98 -3.43
C PHE A 57 9.81 11.05 -3.12
N GLY A 58 10.51 12.07 -3.61
CA GLY A 58 11.97 12.19 -3.43
C GLY A 58 12.39 12.32 -1.96
N ALA A 59 11.66 13.13 -1.18
CA ALA A 59 11.94 13.27 0.25
C ALA A 59 11.68 11.96 1.01
N ALA A 60 10.66 11.20 0.60
CA ALA A 60 10.36 9.92 1.21
C ALA A 60 11.44 8.86 0.91
N MET A 61 11.92 8.80 -0.35
CA MET A 61 13.03 7.90 -0.71
C MET A 61 14.31 8.26 0.03
N GLU A 62 14.65 9.55 0.15
CA GLU A 62 15.81 10.02 0.92
C GLU A 62 15.73 9.54 2.38
N ARG A 63 14.56 9.67 3.03
CA ARG A 63 14.35 9.20 4.40
C ARG A 63 14.45 7.68 4.55
N LEU A 64 13.91 6.94 3.58
CA LEU A 64 14.03 5.47 3.56
C LEU A 64 15.49 5.03 3.43
N ASP A 65 16.27 5.71 2.58
CA ASP A 65 17.70 5.43 2.40
C ASP A 65 18.52 5.79 3.64
N GLU A 66 18.32 6.99 4.21
CA GLU A 66 18.97 7.43 5.45
C GLU A 66 18.74 6.48 6.63
N ARG A 67 17.55 5.90 6.71
CA ARG A 67 17.16 4.93 7.73
C ARG A 67 17.57 3.49 7.39
N GLY A 68 18.07 3.22 6.18
CA GLY A 68 18.46 1.89 5.71
C GLY A 68 17.28 0.98 5.35
N PHE A 69 16.07 1.51 5.24
CA PHE A 69 14.88 0.71 4.92
C PHE A 69 14.81 0.25 3.47
N THR A 70 15.45 0.97 2.52
CA THR A 70 15.43 0.60 1.09
C THR A 70 15.97 -0.80 0.85
N GLY A 71 17.16 -1.12 1.39
CA GLY A 71 17.74 -2.46 1.30
C GLY A 71 16.86 -3.51 1.98
N MET A 72 16.42 -3.24 3.20
CA MET A 72 15.57 -4.15 3.98
C MET A 72 14.26 -4.48 3.22
N LEU A 73 13.59 -3.49 2.64
CA LEU A 73 12.34 -3.69 1.89
C LEU A 73 12.57 -4.59 0.67
N ARG A 74 13.67 -4.36 -0.10
CA ARG A 74 14.04 -5.21 -1.24
C ARG A 74 14.33 -6.65 -0.83
N ASP A 75 15.10 -6.84 0.23
CA ASP A 75 15.44 -8.16 0.76
C ASP A 75 14.19 -8.89 1.26
N ARG A 76 13.31 -8.20 1.98
CA ARG A 76 12.06 -8.78 2.49
C ARG A 76 11.10 -9.15 1.35
N ALA A 77 10.91 -8.28 0.36
CA ALA A 77 10.07 -8.56 -0.81
C ALA A 77 10.62 -9.77 -1.60
N SER A 78 11.94 -9.82 -1.84
CA SER A 78 12.57 -10.94 -2.56
C SER A 78 12.48 -12.27 -1.82
N SER A 79 12.42 -12.25 -0.49
CA SER A 79 12.20 -13.45 0.34
C SER A 79 10.74 -13.88 0.45
N GLY A 80 9.81 -13.21 -0.27
CA GLY A 80 8.39 -13.53 -0.26
C GLY A 80 7.60 -12.95 0.90
N THR A 81 8.19 -12.04 1.69
CA THR A 81 7.46 -11.34 2.75
C THR A 81 6.41 -10.43 2.15
N HIS A 82 5.22 -10.42 2.74
CA HIS A 82 4.15 -9.51 2.31
C HIS A 82 4.50 -8.05 2.61
N VAL A 83 4.37 -7.19 1.60
CA VAL A 83 4.58 -5.75 1.71
C VAL A 83 3.33 -5.02 1.25
N LEU A 84 2.80 -4.12 2.08
CA LEU A 84 1.67 -3.25 1.75
C LEU A 84 2.10 -1.79 1.73
N GLY A 85 2.09 -1.17 0.54
CA GLY A 85 2.26 0.27 0.37
C GLY A 85 0.93 1.03 0.49
N ILE A 86 0.87 2.09 1.30
CA ILE A 86 -0.34 2.92 1.46
C ILE A 86 -0.06 4.33 0.98
N CYS A 87 -0.86 4.82 0.02
CA CYS A 87 -0.80 6.15 -0.59
C CYS A 87 0.59 6.43 -1.20
N LEU A 88 1.39 7.34 -0.64
CA LEU A 88 2.76 7.55 -1.09
C LEU A 88 3.58 6.24 -1.00
N GLY A 89 3.34 5.41 0.03
CA GLY A 89 4.00 4.12 0.17
C GLY A 89 3.78 3.19 -1.03
N LEU A 90 2.60 3.20 -1.66
CA LEU A 90 2.38 2.52 -2.94
C LEU A 90 3.30 3.09 -4.03
N GLN A 91 3.35 4.42 -4.15
CA GLN A 91 4.15 5.08 -5.20
C GLN A 91 5.64 4.76 -5.08
N LEU A 92 6.14 4.65 -3.84
CA LEU A 92 7.53 4.29 -3.56
C LEU A 92 7.90 2.86 -3.98
N LEU A 93 6.91 1.95 -4.16
CA LEU A 93 7.17 0.58 -4.65
C LEU A 93 7.62 0.53 -6.11
N LEU A 94 7.35 1.59 -6.90
CA LEU A 94 7.65 1.66 -8.32
C LEU A 94 9.11 2.07 -8.60
N ASP A 95 9.46 2.20 -9.87
CA ASP A 95 10.84 2.50 -10.30
C ASP A 95 11.20 3.98 -10.13
N GLU A 96 10.26 4.89 -10.45
CA GLU A 96 10.51 6.35 -10.47
C GLU A 96 9.22 7.17 -10.39
N SER A 97 9.36 8.49 -10.23
CA SER A 97 8.22 9.42 -10.18
C SER A 97 8.52 10.73 -10.92
N GLU A 98 7.54 11.18 -11.72
CA GLU A 98 7.53 12.52 -12.34
C GLU A 98 7.61 13.65 -11.29
N GLU A 99 7.15 13.39 -10.06
CA GLU A 99 7.24 14.37 -8.95
C GLU A 99 8.69 14.69 -8.56
N SER A 100 9.61 13.73 -8.77
CA SER A 100 11.01 13.84 -8.34
C SER A 100 11.94 13.23 -9.39
N PRO A 101 12.15 13.92 -10.54
CA PRO A 101 12.96 13.40 -11.63
C PRO A 101 14.38 13.04 -11.19
N GLY A 102 14.83 11.85 -11.59
CA GLY A 102 16.16 11.33 -11.25
C GLY A 102 16.27 10.65 -9.89
N VAL A 103 15.19 10.58 -9.09
CA VAL A 103 15.13 9.80 -7.86
C VAL A 103 14.52 8.44 -8.15
N ALA A 104 15.31 7.38 -7.92
CA ALA A 104 14.84 6.02 -8.05
C ALA A 104 13.92 5.63 -6.88
N GLY A 105 12.86 4.87 -7.17
CA GLY A 105 12.02 4.23 -6.17
C GLY A 105 12.58 2.89 -5.70
N LEU A 106 11.74 2.07 -5.08
CA LEU A 106 12.13 0.76 -4.56
C LEU A 106 12.29 -0.28 -5.68
N GLY A 107 11.63 -0.11 -6.84
CA GLY A 107 11.70 -1.05 -7.96
C GLY A 107 11.12 -2.42 -7.65
N LEU A 108 10.12 -2.51 -6.77
CA LEU A 108 9.47 -3.77 -6.38
C LEU A 108 8.33 -4.15 -7.32
N ILE A 109 7.72 -3.14 -7.97
CA ILE A 109 6.71 -3.31 -9.02
C ILE A 109 7.12 -2.43 -10.20
N PRO A 110 7.37 -2.98 -11.40
CA PRO A 110 7.80 -2.22 -12.57
C PRO A 110 6.76 -1.18 -13.00
N GLY A 111 7.22 0.06 -13.18
CA GLY A 111 6.35 1.17 -13.59
C GLY A 111 6.83 2.49 -13.03
N HIS A 112 6.04 3.52 -13.24
CA HIS A 112 6.36 4.86 -12.78
C HIS A 112 5.14 5.57 -12.21
N VAL A 113 5.40 6.70 -11.57
CA VAL A 113 4.35 7.57 -10.99
C VAL A 113 4.26 8.84 -11.82
N GLU A 114 3.06 9.19 -12.30
CA GLU A 114 2.82 10.42 -13.04
C GLU A 114 1.76 11.30 -12.38
N ARG A 115 1.78 12.60 -12.70
CA ARG A 115 0.73 13.51 -12.27
C ARG A 115 -0.60 13.14 -12.90
N LEU A 116 -1.70 13.18 -12.12
CA LEU A 116 -3.07 12.96 -12.63
C LEU A 116 -3.35 13.88 -13.82
N ARG A 117 -3.59 13.28 -14.99
CA ARG A 117 -3.97 13.97 -16.24
C ARG A 117 -5.48 13.98 -16.35
N THR A 118 -6.09 14.95 -15.71
CA THR A 118 -7.54 15.06 -15.59
C THR A 118 -8.01 16.49 -15.76
N SER A 119 -9.25 16.68 -16.19
CA SER A 119 -9.94 17.98 -16.19
C SER A 119 -10.50 18.36 -14.82
N ALA A 120 -10.55 17.42 -13.87
CA ALA A 120 -11.00 17.67 -12.52
C ALA A 120 -9.91 18.39 -11.69
N LYS A 121 -10.32 18.96 -10.56
CA LYS A 121 -9.38 19.65 -9.66
C LYS A 121 -8.38 18.67 -9.04
N VAL A 122 -7.07 18.97 -9.15
CA VAL A 122 -6.00 18.24 -8.49
C VAL A 122 -5.51 19.06 -7.28
N PRO A 123 -5.31 18.45 -6.10
CA PRO A 123 -5.36 17.02 -5.80
C PRO A 123 -6.78 16.43 -5.82
N HIS A 124 -6.88 15.12 -6.12
CA HIS A 124 -8.06 14.33 -5.84
C HIS A 124 -8.20 14.18 -4.33
N ILE A 125 -9.22 14.78 -3.75
CA ILE A 125 -9.55 14.69 -2.33
C ILE A 125 -11.01 14.28 -2.19
N GLY A 126 -11.26 13.11 -1.65
CA GLY A 126 -12.63 12.62 -1.45
C GLY A 126 -12.77 11.12 -1.53
N TRP A 127 -14.02 10.70 -1.61
CA TRP A 127 -14.41 9.31 -1.69
C TRP A 127 -14.67 8.92 -3.15
N SER A 128 -14.05 7.81 -3.60
CA SER A 128 -14.28 7.27 -4.94
C SER A 128 -14.41 5.75 -4.88
N GLU A 129 -15.22 5.22 -5.77
CA GLU A 129 -15.38 3.79 -5.97
C GLU A 129 -14.13 3.22 -6.68
N VAL A 130 -13.67 2.05 -6.25
CA VAL A 130 -12.62 1.28 -6.90
C VAL A 130 -13.25 0.13 -7.68
N HIS A 131 -12.94 0.06 -8.95
CA HIS A 131 -13.30 -1.03 -9.85
C HIS A 131 -12.20 -2.09 -9.78
N TRP A 132 -12.46 -3.12 -9.01
CA TRP A 132 -11.51 -4.21 -8.78
C TRP A 132 -11.49 -5.18 -9.96
N ARG A 133 -10.28 -5.66 -10.31
CA ARG A 133 -10.13 -6.79 -11.22
C ARG A 133 -10.79 -8.03 -10.59
N GLU A 134 -11.42 -8.87 -11.41
CA GLU A 134 -12.00 -10.12 -10.95
C GLU A 134 -10.93 -11.00 -10.29
N GLY A 135 -11.23 -11.52 -9.10
CA GLY A 135 -10.30 -12.34 -8.34
C GLY A 135 -9.18 -11.58 -7.62
N ALA A 136 -9.15 -10.23 -7.68
CA ALA A 136 -8.15 -9.45 -6.94
C ALA A 136 -8.23 -9.73 -5.44
N ALA A 137 -7.13 -10.22 -4.84
CA ALA A 137 -7.09 -10.67 -3.44
C ALA A 137 -7.45 -9.57 -2.42
N LEU A 138 -7.19 -8.30 -2.74
CA LEU A 138 -7.57 -7.16 -1.91
C LEU A 138 -9.01 -6.68 -2.15
N GLY A 139 -9.60 -7.06 -3.28
CA GLY A 139 -10.96 -6.66 -3.67
C GLY A 139 -12.04 -7.34 -2.83
N PRO A 140 -13.24 -6.75 -2.72
CA PRO A 140 -14.36 -7.41 -2.06
C PRO A 140 -14.83 -8.62 -2.87
N VAL A 141 -15.08 -9.73 -2.19
CA VAL A 141 -15.59 -10.97 -2.82
C VAL A 141 -17.05 -10.77 -3.29
N SER A 142 -17.80 -9.94 -2.58
CA SER A 142 -19.20 -9.58 -2.88
C SER A 142 -19.50 -8.24 -2.21
N GLY A 143 -20.55 -7.57 -2.62
CA GLY A 143 -21.00 -6.33 -1.98
C GLY A 143 -21.43 -5.25 -2.96
N GLY A 144 -21.96 -4.17 -2.42
CA GLY A 144 -22.40 -2.98 -3.16
C GLY A 144 -21.30 -1.93 -3.33
N PRO A 145 -21.65 -0.76 -3.93
CA PRO A 145 -20.69 0.35 -4.09
C PRO A 145 -20.03 0.81 -2.78
N ALA A 146 -20.76 0.77 -1.65
CA ALA A 146 -20.23 1.17 -0.35
C ALA A 146 -19.04 0.29 0.11
N ASP A 147 -19.00 -0.98 -0.29
CA ASP A 147 -17.94 -1.92 0.07
C ASP A 147 -16.66 -1.72 -0.77
N ARG A 148 -16.73 -0.87 -1.79
CA ARG A 148 -15.66 -0.55 -2.74
C ARG A 148 -15.32 0.93 -2.77
N THR A 149 -15.90 1.75 -1.89
CA THR A 149 -15.67 3.19 -1.83
C THR A 149 -14.64 3.51 -0.77
N TYR A 150 -13.56 4.21 -1.19
CA TYR A 150 -12.42 4.53 -0.34
C TYR A 150 -12.08 6.01 -0.38
N TYR A 151 -11.33 6.47 0.65
CA TYR A 151 -10.90 7.85 0.77
C TYR A 151 -9.54 8.08 0.13
N PHE A 152 -9.48 9.03 -0.82
CA PHE A 152 -8.29 9.43 -1.57
C PHE A 152 -7.83 10.83 -1.18
N VAL A 153 -6.52 11.05 -1.24
CA VAL A 153 -5.90 12.37 -1.17
C VAL A 153 -4.55 12.32 -1.88
N HIS A 154 -4.53 12.59 -3.22
CA HIS A 154 -3.32 12.48 -4.03
C HIS A 154 -3.37 13.36 -5.27
N SER A 155 -2.18 13.67 -5.82
CA SER A 155 -1.99 14.40 -7.09
C SER A 155 -1.32 13.56 -8.16
N TYR A 156 -0.75 12.43 -7.77
CA TYR A 156 -0.01 11.52 -8.62
C TYR A 156 -0.58 10.12 -8.53
N ALA A 157 -0.44 9.32 -9.59
CA ALA A 157 -0.92 7.95 -9.66
C ALA A 157 0.08 7.06 -10.40
N CYS A 158 -0.01 5.76 -10.14
CA CYS A 158 0.86 4.75 -10.73
C CYS A 158 0.46 4.42 -12.16
N VAL A 159 1.45 4.24 -13.03
CA VAL A 159 1.35 3.66 -14.37
C VAL A 159 2.25 2.44 -14.40
N LEU A 160 1.66 1.26 -14.53
CA LEU A 160 2.40 0.01 -14.44
C LEU A 160 2.90 -0.43 -15.81
N ALA A 161 4.07 -1.06 -15.83
CA ALA A 161 4.64 -1.64 -17.05
C ALA A 161 3.87 -2.89 -17.49
N ASP A 162 3.31 -3.64 -16.52
CA ASP A 162 2.52 -4.83 -16.75
C ASP A 162 1.07 -4.58 -16.29
N PRO A 163 0.07 -4.63 -17.20
CA PRO A 163 -1.34 -4.47 -16.84
C PRO A 163 -1.85 -5.51 -15.83
N ASP A 164 -1.23 -6.67 -15.77
CA ASP A 164 -1.62 -7.74 -14.83
C ASP A 164 -1.27 -7.39 -13.38
N ASP A 165 -0.41 -6.42 -13.13
CA ASP A 165 -0.15 -5.90 -11.80
C ASP A 165 -1.22 -4.92 -11.29
N VAL A 166 -2.13 -4.46 -12.17
CA VAL A 166 -3.26 -3.59 -11.77
C VAL A 166 -4.34 -4.44 -11.12
N LEU A 167 -4.56 -4.25 -9.82
CA LEU A 167 -5.62 -4.92 -9.07
C LEU A 167 -6.93 -4.15 -9.05
N GLY A 168 -6.88 -2.83 -9.22
CA GLY A 168 -8.07 -2.00 -9.24
C GLY A 168 -7.81 -0.60 -9.77
N THR A 169 -8.84 -0.02 -10.36
CA THR A 169 -8.83 1.34 -10.92
C THR A 169 -9.91 2.20 -10.28
N ALA A 170 -9.77 3.52 -10.34
CA ALA A 170 -10.79 4.48 -9.92
C ALA A 170 -10.83 5.65 -10.90
N GLU A 171 -11.83 6.54 -10.74
CA GLU A 171 -12.01 7.68 -11.62
C GLU A 171 -12.01 9.00 -10.83
N HIS A 172 -11.36 10.01 -11.42
CA HIS A 172 -11.42 11.40 -11.00
C HIS A 172 -11.32 12.32 -12.21
N GLY A 173 -12.40 12.37 -13.00
CA GLY A 173 -12.44 13.03 -14.31
C GLY A 173 -11.64 12.30 -15.40
N ALA A 174 -10.77 11.37 -15.00
CA ALA A 174 -10.07 10.38 -15.82
C ALA A 174 -9.78 9.16 -14.96
N GLY A 175 -9.63 7.99 -15.59
CA GLY A 175 -9.26 6.75 -14.91
C GLY A 175 -7.81 6.78 -14.41
N PHE A 176 -7.55 6.15 -13.27
CA PHE A 176 -6.20 5.97 -12.72
C PHE A 176 -6.08 4.64 -11.95
N THR A 177 -4.86 4.17 -11.76
CA THR A 177 -4.56 2.97 -10.97
C THR A 177 -4.74 3.26 -9.48
N ALA A 178 -5.65 2.52 -8.84
CA ALA A 178 -5.99 2.68 -7.41
C ALA A 178 -5.38 1.60 -6.52
N ALA A 179 -5.10 0.42 -7.07
CA ALA A 179 -4.50 -0.70 -6.35
C ALA A 179 -3.62 -1.53 -7.28
N VAL A 180 -2.50 -2.00 -6.75
CA VAL A 180 -1.49 -2.77 -7.48
C VAL A 180 -1.06 -4.00 -6.68
N GLY A 181 -0.52 -5.01 -7.37
CA GLY A 181 0.06 -6.18 -6.71
C GLY A 181 0.91 -7.04 -7.64
N ARG A 182 2.03 -7.54 -7.11
CA ARG A 182 2.94 -8.49 -7.75
C ARG A 182 3.50 -9.43 -6.69
N GLY A 183 3.18 -10.72 -6.77
CA GLY A 183 3.61 -11.69 -5.76
C GLY A 183 3.10 -11.32 -4.36
N GLY A 184 4.01 -11.20 -3.38
CA GLY A 184 3.70 -10.77 -2.01
C GLY A 184 3.61 -9.25 -1.82
N VAL A 185 3.98 -8.44 -2.83
CA VAL A 185 4.01 -6.98 -2.75
C VAL A 185 2.72 -6.40 -3.30
N CYS A 186 2.09 -5.52 -2.55
CA CYS A 186 0.89 -4.81 -3.00
C CYS A 186 0.84 -3.37 -2.48
N GLY A 187 -0.04 -2.58 -3.06
CA GLY A 187 -0.25 -1.22 -2.60
C GLY A 187 -1.59 -0.66 -3.03
N VAL A 188 -2.03 0.36 -2.30
CA VAL A 188 -3.29 1.08 -2.54
C VAL A 188 -3.05 2.59 -2.51
N GLN A 189 -3.64 3.33 -3.46
CA GLN A 189 -3.50 4.79 -3.56
C GLN A 189 -4.36 5.52 -2.52
N PHE A 190 -5.43 4.91 -2.08
CA PHE A 190 -6.31 5.42 -1.02
C PHE A 190 -5.78 5.09 0.37
N HIS A 191 -6.46 5.63 1.37
CA HIS A 191 -6.17 5.38 2.78
C HIS A 191 -7.17 4.37 3.35
N PRO A 192 -6.86 3.06 3.42
CA PRO A 192 -7.79 2.08 3.99
C PRO A 192 -8.11 2.37 5.45
N GLU A 193 -7.15 2.90 6.22
CA GLU A 193 -7.32 3.28 7.62
C GLU A 193 -8.28 4.46 7.84
N LYS A 194 -8.66 5.16 6.74
CA LYS A 194 -9.63 6.27 6.73
C LYS A 194 -10.91 5.91 5.95
N SER A 195 -11.00 4.69 5.44
CA SER A 195 -12.05 4.26 4.53
C SER A 195 -13.14 3.41 5.20
N SER A 196 -13.43 3.70 6.47
CA SER A 196 -14.53 3.07 7.22
C SER A 196 -14.53 1.54 7.12
N ALA A 197 -15.70 0.91 6.92
CA ALA A 197 -15.85 -0.54 6.85
C ALA A 197 -15.14 -1.15 5.63
N ALA A 198 -15.20 -0.51 4.47
CA ALA A 198 -14.52 -0.99 3.25
C ALA A 198 -13.01 -1.10 3.44
N GLY A 199 -12.42 -0.08 4.05
CA GLY A 199 -10.97 -0.07 4.34
C GLY A 199 -10.56 -1.13 5.35
N LEU A 200 -11.33 -1.32 6.43
CA LEU A 200 -11.07 -2.39 7.40
C LEU A 200 -11.21 -3.77 6.77
N ALA A 201 -12.23 -3.99 5.95
CA ALA A 201 -12.42 -5.26 5.25
C ALA A 201 -11.28 -5.58 4.26
N LEU A 202 -10.70 -4.55 3.61
CA LEU A 202 -9.52 -4.72 2.77
C LEU A 202 -8.29 -5.14 3.61
N LEU A 203 -8.03 -4.44 4.71
CA LEU A 203 -6.92 -4.77 5.61
C LEU A 203 -7.07 -6.16 6.22
N ASP A 204 -8.29 -6.58 6.54
CA ASP A 204 -8.59 -7.91 7.06
C ASP A 204 -8.25 -9.00 6.02
N ARG A 205 -8.66 -8.81 4.76
CA ARG A 205 -8.29 -9.73 3.66
C ARG A 205 -6.78 -9.80 3.46
N TRP A 206 -6.09 -8.67 3.50
CA TRP A 206 -4.64 -8.64 3.40
C TRP A 206 -3.97 -9.43 4.53
N LEU A 207 -4.40 -9.23 5.79
CA LEU A 207 -3.90 -9.97 6.95
C LEU A 207 -4.19 -11.47 6.85
N ALA A 208 -5.37 -11.85 6.32
CA ALA A 208 -5.70 -13.25 6.06
C ALA A 208 -4.76 -13.88 5.01
N GLY A 209 -4.41 -13.14 3.94
CA GLY A 209 -3.41 -13.54 2.95
C GLY A 209 -2.03 -13.75 3.57
N VAL A 210 -1.58 -12.83 4.44
CA VAL A 210 -0.32 -12.95 5.19
C VAL A 210 -0.30 -14.26 6.00
N GLN A 211 -1.35 -14.54 6.75
CA GLN A 211 -1.46 -15.76 7.58
C GLN A 211 -1.49 -17.04 6.74
N ALA A 212 -2.07 -17.00 5.55
CA ALA A 212 -2.14 -18.13 4.64
C ALA A 212 -0.87 -18.32 3.79
N GLY A 213 0.08 -17.37 3.81
CA GLY A 213 1.24 -17.35 2.93
C GLY A 213 0.87 -17.24 1.44
N GLN A 214 -0.27 -16.62 1.13
CA GLN A 214 -0.80 -16.52 -0.24
C GLN A 214 -0.30 -15.24 -0.92
N ALA A 215 0.17 -15.38 -2.17
CA ALA A 215 0.49 -14.21 -2.99
C ALA A 215 -0.74 -13.29 -3.16
N VAL A 216 -0.50 -11.98 -3.24
CA VAL A 216 -1.57 -10.98 -3.42
C VAL A 216 -1.96 -10.86 -4.90
N ALA A 217 -1.04 -11.20 -5.79
CA ALA A 217 -1.25 -11.30 -7.24
C ALA A 217 -0.47 -12.50 -7.76
N SER A 218 -1.09 -13.24 -8.63
CA SER A 218 -0.51 -14.40 -9.36
C SER A 218 -0.43 -14.09 -10.83
#